data_402f591f419372793831f7e1a9ca99f5
#
_entry.id   402f591f419372793831f7e1a9ca99f5
#
_cell.length_a   1.000
_cell.length_b   1.000
_cell.length_c   1.000
_cell.angle_alpha   90.00
_cell.angle_beta   90.00
_cell.angle_gamma   90.00
#
_symmetry.space_group_name_H-M   'P 1'
#
loop_
_entity.id
_entity.type
_entity.pdbx_description
1 polymer ?
#
loop_
_entity_poly.entity_id
_entity_poly.type
_entity_poly.pdbx_seq_one_letter_code
_entity_poly.pdbx_strand_id
1 'polypeptide(L)'
;MEQCSSQFTAQYKAEIARRLLRSLPQSAGQTANDATMTDLTGGFGVDFSYLAREFGHATYVERQSHLCELAAHNMAALGLTQAQVVCGDGVEYLRAMEPAQLIYIDPARRDEHGARTYAIEDCTPDALALRDLLLAKARYVMIKLSPMLDWRKAVDDFAGTVAEVHIVSTGNECKELLLVLDGKVAGITSDAAAADTRAPHVYCVNDDQRLDYDAAAYTRGLRIGDAPLPHELRYLYEPNASIMKAGCFDVVEARFGAVQIGPSSHLFVSDEPVDGFPGRGFAIETIGGMGKKELKRLLSGLDRANIAVRNFPLTAPQLRKKLKLADGGDAYLFGTTMQGGDHVLIRTAKISR
;
A
#
# COMPACT_ATOMS: atom_id res chain seq x y z
N MET A 1 -18.67 -8.16 7.41
CA MET A 1 -17.27 -8.52 7.73
C MET A 1 -16.27 -8.24 6.60
N GLU A 2 -16.73 -7.94 5.38
CA GLU A 2 -15.84 -7.68 4.22
C GLU A 2 -14.98 -6.38 4.32
N GLN A 3 -15.26 -5.52 5.29
CA GLN A 3 -14.54 -4.26 5.49
C GLN A 3 -13.56 -4.27 6.67
N CYS A 4 -13.44 -5.38 7.40
CA CYS A 4 -12.49 -5.50 8.49
C CYS A 4 -11.07 -5.78 7.97
N SER A 5 -10.08 -5.27 8.67
CA SER A 5 -8.67 -5.61 8.43
C SER A 5 -8.44 -7.12 8.58
N SER A 6 -7.56 -7.65 7.74
CA SER A 6 -7.03 -8.99 7.93
C SER A 6 -6.06 -9.02 9.12
N GLN A 7 -5.75 -10.22 9.62
CA GLN A 7 -4.72 -10.38 10.65
C GLN A 7 -3.39 -9.73 10.20
N PHE A 8 -2.99 -9.96 8.96
CA PHE A 8 -1.75 -9.41 8.41
C PHE A 8 -1.72 -7.89 8.45
N THR A 9 -2.79 -7.23 7.96
CA THR A 9 -2.82 -5.76 7.91
C THR A 9 -2.94 -5.14 9.30
N ALA A 10 -3.62 -5.78 10.24
CA ALA A 10 -3.70 -5.34 11.64
C ALA A 10 -2.34 -5.48 12.36
N GLN A 11 -1.63 -6.60 12.16
CA GLN A 11 -0.28 -6.79 12.68
C GLN A 11 0.71 -5.77 12.11
N TYR A 12 0.61 -5.47 10.82
CA TYR A 12 1.46 -4.47 10.19
C TYR A 12 1.26 -3.07 10.78
N LYS A 13 0.01 -2.67 11.09
CA LYS A 13 -0.26 -1.40 11.80
C LYS A 13 0.38 -1.37 13.19
N ALA A 14 0.33 -2.48 13.92
CA ALA A 14 1.01 -2.61 15.21
C ALA A 14 2.55 -2.50 15.08
N GLU A 15 3.15 -3.07 14.02
CA GLU A 15 4.58 -2.89 13.71
C GLU A 15 4.93 -1.40 13.49
N ILE A 16 4.09 -0.68 12.73
CA ILE A 16 4.26 0.77 12.52
C ILE A 16 4.20 1.49 13.87
N ALA A 17 3.17 1.25 14.67
CA ALA A 17 2.98 1.89 15.98
C ALA A 17 4.19 1.66 16.90
N ARG A 18 4.68 0.41 17.00
CA ARG A 18 5.87 0.04 17.77
C ARG A 18 7.11 0.79 17.30
N ARG A 19 7.32 0.94 15.98
CA ARG A 19 8.44 1.68 15.41
C ARG A 19 8.34 3.18 15.71
N LEU A 20 7.16 3.76 15.56
CA LEU A 20 6.90 5.17 15.88
C LEU A 20 7.15 5.47 17.36
N LEU A 21 6.70 4.60 18.27
CA LEU A 21 6.96 4.75 19.72
C LEU A 21 8.45 4.74 20.03
N ARG A 22 9.23 3.85 19.41
CA ARG A 22 10.69 3.79 19.60
C ARG A 22 11.42 5.03 19.11
N SER A 23 10.86 5.78 18.18
CA SER A 23 11.44 7.03 17.67
C SER A 23 11.15 8.25 18.55
N LEU A 24 10.27 8.09 19.55
CA LEU A 24 9.99 9.16 20.51
C LEU A 24 11.17 9.38 21.45
N PRO A 25 11.51 10.65 21.80
CA PRO A 25 12.47 10.93 22.84
C PRO A 25 11.99 10.29 24.16
N GLN A 26 12.83 9.47 24.74
CA GLN A 26 12.54 8.95 26.09
C GLN A 26 12.76 10.10 27.10
N SER A 27 11.69 10.65 27.62
CA SER A 27 11.78 11.57 28.76
C SER A 27 12.18 10.79 30.01
N ALA A 28 13.03 11.37 30.84
CA ALA A 28 13.47 10.73 32.08
C ALA A 28 12.27 10.33 32.94
N GLY A 29 12.07 9.02 33.15
CA GLY A 29 10.99 8.44 33.94
C GLY A 29 9.78 7.93 33.15
N GLN A 30 9.68 8.15 31.84
CA GLN A 30 8.64 7.54 31.02
C GLN A 30 9.06 6.14 30.54
N THR A 31 8.21 5.16 30.77
CA THR A 31 8.36 3.79 30.28
C THR A 31 7.43 3.56 29.09
N ALA A 32 7.65 2.48 28.34
CA ALA A 32 6.69 2.07 27.29
C ALA A 32 5.27 1.84 27.83
N ASN A 33 5.17 1.54 29.14
CA ASN A 33 3.88 1.37 29.84
C ASN A 33 3.10 2.66 30.02
N ASP A 34 3.71 3.84 29.82
CA ASP A 34 3.05 5.13 29.95
C ASP A 34 2.54 5.65 28.57
N ALA A 35 2.85 4.93 27.51
CA ALA A 35 2.40 5.32 26.16
C ALA A 35 0.89 5.12 26.01
N THR A 36 0.23 6.13 25.39
CA THR A 36 -1.21 6.15 25.20
C THR A 36 -1.58 6.17 23.73
N MET A 37 -2.68 5.49 23.39
CA MET A 37 -3.30 5.57 22.07
C MET A 37 -4.81 5.73 22.17
N THR A 38 -5.40 6.28 21.12
CA THR A 38 -6.85 6.35 20.95
C THR A 38 -7.23 5.93 19.54
N ASP A 39 -8.16 5.00 19.40
CA ASP A 39 -8.87 4.69 18.16
C ASP A 39 -10.21 5.43 18.19
N LEU A 40 -10.40 6.39 17.28
CA LEU A 40 -11.61 7.23 17.21
C LEU A 40 -12.75 6.60 16.40
N THR A 41 -12.52 5.44 15.80
CA THR A 41 -13.43 4.78 14.86
C THR A 41 -13.50 3.28 15.07
N GLY A 42 -13.55 2.85 16.30
CA GLY A 42 -13.33 1.49 16.78
C GLY A 42 -13.92 0.32 15.97
N GLY A 43 -15.15 0.45 15.47
CA GLY A 43 -15.80 -0.58 14.65
C GLY A 43 -15.84 -1.97 15.32
N PHE A 44 -15.40 -3.00 14.60
CA PHE A 44 -15.27 -4.35 15.18
C PHE A 44 -14.06 -4.56 16.09
N GLY A 45 -13.18 -3.55 16.24
CA GLY A 45 -12.03 -3.58 17.13
C GLY A 45 -10.86 -4.45 16.66
N VAL A 46 -10.84 -4.89 15.38
CA VAL A 46 -9.76 -5.74 14.88
C VAL A 46 -8.42 -5.00 14.93
N ASP A 47 -8.30 -3.84 14.29
CA ASP A 47 -7.07 -3.05 14.30
C ASP A 47 -6.69 -2.63 15.71
N PHE A 48 -7.66 -2.15 16.49
CA PHE A 48 -7.46 -1.78 17.87
C PHE A 48 -6.87 -2.93 18.71
N SER A 49 -7.34 -4.16 18.53
CA SER A 49 -6.87 -5.31 19.32
C SER A 49 -5.39 -5.63 19.14
N TYR A 50 -4.81 -5.28 17.98
CA TYR A 50 -3.37 -5.41 17.71
C TYR A 50 -2.60 -4.17 18.16
N LEU A 51 -3.09 -2.98 17.83
CA LEU A 51 -2.47 -1.71 18.21
C LEU A 51 -2.36 -1.57 19.73
N ALA A 52 -3.43 -1.86 20.48
CA ALA A 52 -3.48 -1.71 21.93
C ALA A 52 -2.37 -2.47 22.67
N ARG A 53 -1.81 -3.54 22.08
CA ARG A 53 -0.73 -4.33 22.66
C ARG A 53 0.60 -3.59 22.72
N GLU A 54 0.76 -2.53 21.95
CA GLU A 54 1.97 -1.71 21.90
C GLU A 54 1.96 -0.55 22.92
N PHE A 55 0.84 -0.35 23.61
CA PHE A 55 0.62 0.78 24.52
C PHE A 55 0.26 0.34 25.92
N GLY A 56 0.65 1.14 26.90
CA GLY A 56 0.24 0.92 28.29
C GLY A 56 -1.20 1.34 28.57
N HIS A 57 -1.73 2.26 27.78
CA HIS A 57 -3.12 2.70 27.83
C HIS A 57 -3.68 2.84 26.43
N ALA A 58 -4.82 2.22 26.15
CA ALA A 58 -5.47 2.26 24.84
C ALA A 58 -6.96 2.54 25.00
N THR A 59 -7.45 3.55 24.31
CA THR A 59 -8.88 3.91 24.32
C THR A 59 -9.50 3.58 22.96
N TYR A 60 -10.57 2.81 23.00
CA TYR A 60 -11.42 2.48 21.86
C TYR A 60 -12.69 3.34 21.94
N VAL A 61 -12.98 4.10 20.89
CA VAL A 61 -14.18 4.94 20.82
C VAL A 61 -15.05 4.48 19.65
N GLU A 62 -16.32 4.20 19.92
CA GLU A 62 -17.31 3.77 18.92
C GLU A 62 -18.70 4.30 19.27
N ARG A 63 -19.43 4.81 18.29
CA ARG A 63 -20.76 5.40 18.48
C ARG A 63 -21.91 4.37 18.61
N GLN A 64 -21.72 3.16 18.07
CA GLN A 64 -22.72 2.13 18.03
C GLN A 64 -22.62 1.25 19.29
N SER A 65 -23.64 1.33 20.19
CA SER A 65 -23.61 0.65 21.49
C SER A 65 -23.37 -0.86 21.38
N HIS A 66 -23.98 -1.52 20.39
CA HIS A 66 -23.80 -2.97 20.20
C HIS A 66 -22.37 -3.36 19.84
N LEU A 67 -21.61 -2.48 19.11
CA LEU A 67 -20.20 -2.70 18.82
C LEU A 67 -19.35 -2.41 20.05
N CYS A 68 -19.71 -1.44 20.89
CA CYS A 68 -19.04 -1.19 22.17
C CYS A 68 -19.14 -2.41 23.10
N GLU A 69 -20.31 -3.01 23.23
CA GLU A 69 -20.51 -4.22 24.02
C GLU A 69 -19.70 -5.40 23.49
N LEU A 70 -19.72 -5.61 22.17
CA LEU A 70 -18.94 -6.63 21.50
C LEU A 70 -17.41 -6.42 21.71
N ALA A 71 -16.95 -5.18 21.55
CA ALA A 71 -15.56 -4.81 21.76
C ALA A 71 -15.11 -5.06 23.21
N ALA A 72 -15.90 -4.63 24.20
CA ALA A 72 -15.60 -4.85 25.61
C ALA A 72 -15.46 -6.37 25.93
N HIS A 73 -16.36 -7.18 25.41
CA HIS A 73 -16.30 -8.64 25.55
C HIS A 73 -15.01 -9.20 24.91
N ASN A 74 -14.73 -8.82 23.66
CA ASN A 74 -13.58 -9.33 22.91
C ASN A 74 -12.25 -8.90 23.55
N MET A 75 -12.13 -7.64 24.01
CA MET A 75 -10.93 -7.16 24.68
C MET A 75 -10.65 -7.89 25.99
N ALA A 76 -11.70 -8.16 26.77
CA ALA A 76 -11.57 -8.98 27.98
C ALA A 76 -11.12 -10.41 27.63
N ALA A 77 -11.70 -11.04 26.61
CA ALA A 77 -11.33 -12.38 26.16
C ALA A 77 -9.90 -12.44 25.60
N LEU A 78 -9.40 -11.35 24.99
CA LEU A 78 -8.04 -11.22 24.48
C LEU A 78 -7.02 -10.81 25.55
N GLY A 79 -7.46 -10.56 26.79
CA GLY A 79 -6.60 -10.17 27.91
C GLY A 79 -6.03 -8.75 27.80
N LEU A 80 -6.69 -7.85 27.07
CA LEU A 80 -6.27 -6.46 26.88
C LEU A 80 -6.72 -5.60 28.07
N THR A 81 -6.08 -5.78 29.21
CA THR A 81 -6.44 -5.10 30.48
C THR A 81 -6.18 -3.59 30.46
N GLN A 82 -5.32 -3.11 29.57
CA GLN A 82 -5.01 -1.69 29.35
C GLN A 82 -6.02 -0.99 28.44
N ALA A 83 -6.96 -1.73 27.84
CA ALA A 83 -7.96 -1.19 26.90
C ALA A 83 -9.17 -0.65 27.65
N GLN A 84 -9.59 0.58 27.29
CA GLN A 84 -10.82 1.20 27.73
C GLN A 84 -11.78 1.34 26.54
N VAL A 85 -13.04 0.96 26.73
CA VAL A 85 -14.11 1.16 25.73
C VAL A 85 -14.93 2.37 26.13
N VAL A 86 -15.07 3.31 25.20
CA VAL A 86 -15.91 4.51 25.29
C VAL A 86 -16.99 4.44 24.21
N CYS A 87 -18.26 4.41 24.63
CA CYS A 87 -19.39 4.45 23.71
C CYS A 87 -19.77 5.92 23.47
N GLY A 88 -19.45 6.46 22.30
CA GLY A 88 -19.67 7.86 21.99
C GLY A 88 -19.17 8.27 20.62
N ASP A 89 -19.36 9.53 20.27
CA ASP A 89 -18.87 10.11 19.03
C ASP A 89 -17.35 10.36 19.11
N GLY A 90 -16.59 9.85 18.12
CA GLY A 90 -15.13 9.98 18.10
C GLY A 90 -14.63 11.42 17.98
N VAL A 91 -15.39 12.30 17.29
CA VAL A 91 -15.01 13.72 17.16
C VAL A 91 -15.24 14.48 18.45
N GLU A 92 -16.33 14.21 19.17
CA GLU A 92 -16.58 14.78 20.48
C GLU A 92 -15.54 14.32 21.50
N TYR A 93 -15.20 13.01 21.46
CA TYR A 93 -14.14 12.47 22.29
C TYR A 93 -12.79 13.14 21.99
N LEU A 94 -12.41 13.30 20.71
CA LEU A 94 -11.18 13.97 20.27
C LEU A 94 -11.07 15.39 20.84
N ARG A 95 -12.17 16.14 20.91
CA ARG A 95 -12.16 17.50 21.47
C ARG A 95 -11.85 17.52 22.96
N ALA A 96 -12.33 16.52 23.69
CA ALA A 96 -12.25 16.46 25.16
C ALA A 96 -11.03 15.70 25.69
N MET A 97 -10.43 14.78 24.89
CA MET A 97 -9.35 13.90 25.33
C MET A 97 -8.06 14.66 25.66
N GLU A 98 -7.27 14.09 26.56
CA GLU A 98 -5.88 14.50 26.76
C GLU A 98 -5.01 14.06 25.57
N PRO A 99 -3.87 14.73 25.33
CA PRO A 99 -2.96 14.34 24.25
C PRO A 99 -2.45 12.90 24.38
N ALA A 100 -2.35 12.20 23.24
CA ALA A 100 -1.86 10.84 23.13
C ALA A 100 -0.58 10.74 22.27
N GLN A 101 0.15 9.62 22.33
CA GLN A 101 1.25 9.37 21.43
C GLN A 101 0.78 8.98 20.03
N LEU A 102 -0.33 8.25 19.96
CA LEU A 102 -0.93 7.85 18.69
C LEU A 102 -2.45 8.03 18.70
N ILE A 103 -2.98 8.66 17.67
CA ILE A 103 -4.40 8.55 17.29
C ILE A 103 -4.49 7.68 16.05
N TYR A 104 -5.38 6.69 16.08
CA TYR A 104 -5.78 5.89 14.92
C TYR A 104 -7.19 6.28 14.48
N ILE A 105 -7.38 6.36 13.16
CA ILE A 105 -8.68 6.68 12.57
C ILE A 105 -8.88 5.91 11.26
N ASP A 106 -10.01 5.22 11.11
CA ASP A 106 -10.48 4.52 9.90
C ASP A 106 -11.82 5.12 9.47
N PRO A 107 -11.81 6.26 8.73
CA PRO A 107 -13.03 6.94 8.38
C PRO A 107 -13.90 6.11 7.45
N ALA A 108 -15.17 5.90 7.81
CA ALA A 108 -16.12 5.19 6.99
C ALA A 108 -16.63 6.09 5.85
N ARG A 109 -16.89 5.51 4.67
CA ARG A 109 -17.52 6.25 3.57
C ARG A 109 -18.95 6.67 3.94
N ARG A 110 -19.37 7.84 3.49
CA ARG A 110 -20.76 8.29 3.56
C ARG A 110 -21.54 7.65 2.43
N ASP A 111 -22.29 6.59 2.71
CA ASP A 111 -23.15 5.94 1.73
C ASP A 111 -24.58 6.51 1.79
N GLU A 112 -24.80 7.78 1.47
CA GLU A 112 -26.17 8.27 1.36
C GLU A 112 -26.83 7.99 0.01
N HIS A 113 -26.08 7.68 -1.08
CA HIS A 113 -26.66 7.52 -2.43
C HIS A 113 -25.93 6.53 -3.34
N GLY A 114 -25.11 5.60 -2.82
CA GLY A 114 -24.50 4.54 -3.65
C GLY A 114 -23.50 5.03 -4.72
N ALA A 115 -23.17 6.32 -4.75
CA ALA A 115 -22.14 6.86 -5.63
C ALA A 115 -20.77 6.50 -5.07
N ARG A 116 -19.90 5.94 -5.91
CA ARG A 116 -18.50 5.65 -5.57
C ARG A 116 -17.74 6.96 -5.46
N THR A 117 -17.77 7.59 -4.31
CA THR A 117 -16.95 8.77 -4.00
C THR A 117 -15.54 8.30 -3.61
N TYR A 118 -14.54 8.96 -4.19
CA TYR A 118 -13.12 8.66 -3.98
C TYR A 118 -12.39 9.84 -3.35
N ALA A 119 -13.07 10.65 -2.51
CA ALA A 119 -12.47 11.78 -1.83
C ALA A 119 -12.45 11.54 -0.31
N ILE A 120 -11.43 12.07 0.38
CA ILE A 120 -11.26 11.90 1.83
C ILE A 120 -12.34 12.70 2.58
N GLU A 121 -12.71 13.87 2.06
CA GLU A 121 -13.78 14.73 2.59
C GLU A 121 -15.17 14.07 2.60
N ASP A 122 -15.37 13.03 1.79
CA ASP A 122 -16.62 12.26 1.74
C ASP A 122 -16.70 11.16 2.80
N CYS A 123 -15.69 11.05 3.64
CA CYS A 123 -15.64 10.07 4.72
C CYS A 123 -16.18 10.65 6.04
N THR A 124 -16.57 9.79 6.96
CA THR A 124 -16.99 10.14 8.31
C THR A 124 -16.17 9.34 9.33
N PRO A 125 -15.48 10.04 10.25
CA PRO A 125 -15.29 11.49 10.31
C PRO A 125 -14.41 12.04 9.17
N ASP A 126 -14.58 13.33 8.84
CA ASP A 126 -13.75 14.01 7.84
C ASP A 126 -12.35 14.28 8.43
N ALA A 127 -11.39 13.43 8.06
CA ALA A 127 -10.03 13.50 8.59
C ALA A 127 -9.27 14.76 8.13
N LEU A 128 -9.62 15.34 6.96
CA LEU A 128 -9.00 16.58 6.49
C LEU A 128 -9.46 17.78 7.32
N ALA A 129 -10.76 17.90 7.55
CA ALA A 129 -11.31 18.96 8.41
C ALA A 129 -10.81 18.85 9.86
N LEU A 130 -10.49 17.64 10.33
CA LEU A 130 -10.00 17.37 11.68
C LEU A 130 -8.48 17.43 11.80
N ARG A 131 -7.73 17.59 10.71
CA ARG A 131 -6.25 17.50 10.68
C ARG A 131 -5.58 18.28 11.82
N ASP A 132 -5.88 19.54 11.95
CA ASP A 132 -5.20 20.43 12.92
C ASP A 132 -5.53 20.02 14.37
N LEU A 133 -6.77 19.60 14.62
CA LEU A 133 -7.18 19.12 15.94
C LEU A 133 -6.50 17.75 16.25
N LEU A 134 -6.45 16.84 15.29
CA LEU A 134 -5.75 15.55 15.43
C LEU A 134 -4.27 15.76 15.79
N LEU A 135 -3.58 16.65 15.07
CA LEU A 135 -2.17 16.98 15.31
C LEU A 135 -1.93 17.74 16.61
N ALA A 136 -2.92 18.52 17.09
CA ALA A 136 -2.86 19.16 18.41
C ALA A 136 -3.03 18.14 19.56
N LYS A 137 -3.70 17.01 19.30
CA LYS A 137 -4.03 15.97 20.30
C LYS A 137 -3.14 14.74 20.22
N ALA A 138 -2.32 14.58 19.18
CA ALA A 138 -1.43 13.45 19.10
C ALA A 138 -0.06 13.80 18.50
N ARG A 139 0.97 13.06 18.94
CA ARG A 139 2.29 13.13 18.31
C ARG A 139 2.25 12.52 16.92
N TYR A 140 1.59 11.38 16.76
CA TYR A 140 1.36 10.74 15.50
C TYR A 140 -0.12 10.48 15.27
N VAL A 141 -0.56 10.62 14.01
CA VAL A 141 -1.91 10.25 13.60
C VAL A 141 -1.78 9.22 12.48
N MET A 142 -2.33 8.04 12.67
CA MET A 142 -2.38 6.99 11.65
C MET A 142 -3.79 6.95 11.05
N ILE A 143 -3.91 7.23 9.76
CA ILE A 143 -5.18 7.28 9.03
C ILE A 143 -5.22 6.12 8.06
N LYS A 144 -6.23 5.25 8.19
CA LYS A 144 -6.49 4.19 7.21
C LYS A 144 -7.43 4.71 6.13
N LEU A 145 -7.04 4.52 4.89
CA LEU A 145 -7.78 4.97 3.72
C LEU A 145 -8.02 3.82 2.75
N SER A 146 -9.03 4.00 1.89
CA SER A 146 -9.31 3.05 0.82
C SER A 146 -8.13 2.92 -0.15
N PRO A 147 -7.79 1.69 -0.60
CA PRO A 147 -6.74 1.49 -1.60
C PRO A 147 -7.10 2.09 -2.97
N MET A 148 -8.34 2.52 -3.17
CA MET A 148 -8.79 3.16 -4.41
C MET A 148 -8.35 4.63 -4.51
N LEU A 149 -8.05 5.30 -3.38
CA LEU A 149 -7.60 6.69 -3.37
C LEU A 149 -6.22 6.85 -4.02
N ASP A 150 -6.01 7.96 -4.72
CA ASP A 150 -4.67 8.36 -5.15
C ASP A 150 -3.87 8.82 -3.94
N TRP A 151 -2.80 8.09 -3.62
CA TRP A 151 -2.00 8.38 -2.45
C TRP A 151 -1.24 9.72 -2.54
N ARG A 152 -0.86 10.16 -3.76
CA ARG A 152 -0.18 11.44 -3.95
C ARG A 152 -1.13 12.60 -3.69
N LYS A 153 -2.34 12.50 -4.25
CA LYS A 153 -3.39 13.47 -3.95
C LYS A 153 -3.71 13.50 -2.45
N ALA A 154 -3.81 12.33 -1.81
CA ALA A 154 -4.05 12.26 -0.37
C ALA A 154 -2.93 12.96 0.44
N VAL A 155 -1.67 12.81 0.05
CA VAL A 155 -0.54 13.53 0.68
C VAL A 155 -0.65 15.04 0.46
N ASP A 156 -0.97 15.48 -0.76
CA ASP A 156 -1.14 16.90 -1.09
C ASP A 156 -2.28 17.52 -0.29
N ASP A 157 -3.41 16.82 -0.14
CA ASP A 157 -4.59 17.28 0.63
C ASP A 157 -4.24 17.51 2.13
N PHE A 158 -3.33 16.72 2.70
CA PHE A 158 -2.85 16.90 4.09
C PHE A 158 -1.72 17.95 4.24
N ALA A 159 -1.38 18.67 3.17
CA ALA A 159 -0.55 19.88 3.18
C ALA A 159 0.76 19.76 4.00
N GLY A 160 1.61 18.79 3.65
CA GLY A 160 2.96 18.65 4.21
C GLY A 160 3.03 18.04 5.62
N THR A 161 1.90 17.59 6.18
CA THR A 161 1.86 16.95 7.51
C THR A 161 2.13 15.45 7.47
N VAL A 162 2.09 14.82 6.27
CA VAL A 162 2.30 13.38 6.09
C VAL A 162 3.80 13.08 6.16
N ALA A 163 4.20 12.30 7.14
CA ALA A 163 5.57 11.82 7.29
C ALA A 163 5.80 10.49 6.55
N GLU A 164 4.79 9.62 6.56
CA GLU A 164 4.89 8.29 5.96
C GLU A 164 3.62 7.90 5.21
N VAL A 165 3.81 7.17 4.12
CA VAL A 165 2.76 6.53 3.32
C VAL A 165 3.02 5.04 3.28
N HIS A 166 2.03 4.22 3.66
CA HIS A 166 2.13 2.78 3.56
C HIS A 166 1.08 2.25 2.59
N ILE A 167 1.54 1.60 1.53
CA ILE A 167 0.71 0.92 0.53
C ILE A 167 0.74 -0.56 0.85
N VAL A 168 -0.33 -1.07 1.44
CA VAL A 168 -0.36 -2.41 2.02
C VAL A 168 -1.17 -3.35 1.15
N SER A 169 -0.51 -4.40 0.70
CA SER A 169 -1.08 -5.47 -0.12
C SER A 169 -0.86 -6.83 0.55
N THR A 170 -1.77 -7.75 0.31
CA THR A 170 -1.64 -9.17 0.68
C THR A 170 -2.25 -10.04 -0.41
N GLY A 171 -1.62 -11.18 -0.69
CA GLY A 171 -2.05 -12.04 -1.80
C GLY A 171 -1.99 -11.32 -3.16
N ASN A 172 -1.11 -10.35 -3.33
CA ASN A 172 -0.96 -9.51 -4.52
C ASN A 172 -2.21 -8.64 -4.83
N GLU A 173 -2.95 -8.22 -3.81
CA GLU A 173 -4.07 -7.29 -3.89
C GLU A 173 -3.87 -6.15 -2.89
N CYS A 174 -3.95 -4.89 -3.36
CA CYS A 174 -3.83 -3.72 -2.49
C CYS A 174 -5.09 -3.63 -1.59
N LYS A 175 -4.87 -3.69 -0.28
CA LYS A 175 -5.95 -3.76 0.72
C LYS A 175 -6.23 -2.42 1.37
N GLU A 176 -5.19 -1.65 1.68
CA GLU A 176 -5.33 -0.39 2.38
C GLU A 176 -4.17 0.57 2.06
N LEU A 177 -4.45 1.83 2.22
CA LEU A 177 -3.49 2.92 2.22
C LEU A 177 -3.47 3.50 3.64
N LEU A 178 -2.27 3.59 4.25
CA LEU A 178 -2.12 4.22 5.56
C LEU A 178 -1.29 5.49 5.39
N LEU A 179 -1.74 6.58 5.99
CA LEU A 179 -0.99 7.80 6.15
C LEU A 179 -0.59 7.95 7.63
N VAL A 180 0.67 8.27 7.88
CA VAL A 180 1.14 8.66 9.21
C VAL A 180 1.47 10.14 9.17
N LEU A 181 0.70 10.94 9.91
CA LEU A 181 0.99 12.35 10.11
C LEU A 181 1.86 12.50 11.36
N ASP A 182 2.80 13.47 11.32
CA ASP A 182 3.69 13.79 12.43
C ASP A 182 3.53 15.25 12.85
N GLY A 183 3.05 15.46 14.08
CA GLY A 183 2.80 16.79 14.63
C GLY A 183 4.06 17.70 14.73
N LYS A 184 5.29 17.12 14.71
CA LYS A 184 6.52 17.93 14.66
C LYS A 184 6.84 18.43 13.26
N VAL A 185 6.51 17.67 12.24
CA VAL A 185 6.70 18.07 10.84
C VAL A 185 5.75 19.20 10.48
N ALA A 186 4.57 19.20 11.10
CA ALA A 186 3.55 20.24 10.89
C ALA A 186 3.96 21.64 11.37
N GLY A 187 5.14 21.77 12.04
CA GLY A 187 5.66 23.06 12.51
C GLY A 187 4.60 23.95 13.13
N ILE A 188 4.01 23.54 14.26
CA ILE A 188 3.17 24.43 15.09
C ILE A 188 4.09 25.44 15.80
N THR A 189 5.05 25.99 15.10
CA THR A 189 5.78 27.19 15.45
C THR A 189 5.39 28.27 14.45
N SER A 190 5.05 29.43 14.96
CA SER A 190 4.46 30.61 14.34
C SER A 190 5.15 31.23 13.11
N ASP A 191 6.08 30.54 12.46
CA ASP A 191 6.74 30.98 11.24
C ASP A 191 6.26 30.17 10.04
N ALA A 192 5.16 30.64 9.45
CA ALA A 192 4.54 30.09 8.23
C ALA A 192 5.47 30.16 6.98
N ALA A 193 6.73 30.56 7.12
CA ALA A 193 7.69 30.69 6.01
C ALA A 193 8.65 29.51 5.85
N ALA A 194 8.61 28.53 6.74
CA ALA A 194 9.46 27.35 6.70
C ALA A 194 8.67 26.05 6.84
N ALA A 195 7.50 25.96 6.21
CA ALA A 195 6.88 24.66 5.94
C ALA A 195 7.80 23.96 4.95
N ASP A 196 8.84 23.30 5.48
CA ASP A 196 9.66 22.35 4.74
C ASP A 196 8.68 21.28 4.23
N THR A 197 8.33 21.38 2.95
CA THR A 197 7.47 20.42 2.25
C THR A 197 8.25 19.12 2.10
N ARG A 198 8.59 18.51 3.23
CA ARG A 198 9.31 17.26 3.27
C ARG A 198 8.42 16.20 2.65
N ALA A 199 8.86 15.68 1.52
CA ALA A 199 8.17 14.58 0.89
C ALA A 199 8.16 13.37 1.84
N PRO A 200 7.06 12.61 1.92
CA PRO A 200 6.95 11.49 2.83
C PRO A 200 7.88 10.34 2.47
N HIS A 201 8.18 9.50 3.46
CA HIS A 201 8.78 8.20 3.21
C HIS A 201 7.68 7.20 2.82
N VAL A 202 7.87 6.47 1.73
CA VAL A 202 6.86 5.55 1.16
C VAL A 202 7.27 4.11 1.38
N TYR A 203 6.36 3.33 1.94
CA TYR A 203 6.51 1.89 2.17
C TYR A 203 5.55 1.12 1.28
N CYS A 204 6.09 0.24 0.43
CA CYS A 204 5.35 -0.70 -0.40
C CYS A 204 5.46 -2.09 0.22
N VAL A 205 4.34 -2.66 0.64
CA VAL A 205 4.29 -3.94 1.34
C VAL A 205 3.35 -4.89 0.64
N ASN A 206 3.82 -6.09 0.34
CA ASN A 206 2.99 -7.17 -0.16
C ASN A 206 3.43 -8.49 0.49
N ASP A 207 2.69 -8.93 1.50
CA ASP A 207 3.05 -10.05 2.35
C ASP A 207 4.46 -9.86 2.95
N ASP A 208 5.42 -10.72 2.63
CA ASP A 208 6.82 -10.65 3.06
C ASP A 208 7.70 -9.73 2.22
N GLN A 209 7.22 -9.30 1.04
CA GLN A 209 7.95 -8.40 0.14
C GLN A 209 7.79 -6.94 0.59
N ARG A 210 8.92 -6.25 0.76
CA ARG A 210 8.95 -4.85 1.18
C ARG A 210 9.91 -4.05 0.31
N LEU A 211 9.47 -2.86 -0.08
CA LEU A 211 10.29 -1.82 -0.70
C LEU A 211 9.91 -0.49 -0.06
N ASP A 212 10.89 0.30 0.31
CA ASP A 212 10.65 1.65 0.83
C ASP A 212 11.59 2.67 0.17
N TYR A 213 11.17 3.92 0.11
CA TYR A 213 11.93 4.99 -0.50
C TYR A 213 11.44 6.36 -0.02
N ASP A 214 12.34 7.36 -0.05
CA ASP A 214 11.95 8.76 0.15
C ASP A 214 11.30 9.30 -1.12
N ALA A 215 10.09 9.83 -1.02
CA ALA A 215 9.39 10.39 -2.17
C ALA A 215 10.14 11.61 -2.77
N ALA A 216 10.99 12.29 -1.99
CA ALA A 216 11.86 13.37 -2.47
C ALA A 216 12.99 12.87 -3.39
N ALA A 217 13.51 11.66 -3.13
CA ALA A 217 14.53 11.04 -3.96
C ALA A 217 13.98 10.54 -5.31
N TYR A 218 12.64 10.49 -5.41
CA TYR A 218 11.91 10.19 -6.63
C TYR A 218 11.93 11.43 -7.53
N THR A 219 13.03 11.64 -8.21
CA THR A 219 13.11 12.68 -9.24
C THR A 219 12.32 12.20 -10.47
N ARG A 220 11.26 12.93 -10.82
CA ARG A 220 10.51 12.83 -12.09
C ARG A 220 11.40 12.99 -13.34
N GLY A 221 12.70 12.78 -13.23
CA GLY A 221 13.69 13.08 -14.26
C GLY A 221 14.13 11.90 -15.12
N LEU A 222 14.04 10.69 -14.63
CA LEU A 222 14.26 9.50 -15.45
C LEU A 222 12.94 9.13 -16.12
N ARG A 223 12.84 9.40 -17.41
CA ARG A 223 11.71 8.90 -18.19
C ARG A 223 11.78 7.38 -18.19
N ILE A 224 10.73 6.75 -17.66
CA ILE A 224 10.53 5.31 -17.70
C ILE A 224 10.70 4.84 -19.15
N GLY A 225 11.66 3.94 -19.39
CA GLY A 225 11.95 3.41 -20.73
C GLY A 225 13.04 4.15 -21.53
N ASP A 226 13.76 5.12 -20.93
CA ASP A 226 14.93 5.73 -21.54
C ASP A 226 16.21 4.87 -21.34
N ALA A 227 16.21 3.94 -20.37
CA ALA A 227 17.29 3.00 -20.21
C ALA A 227 17.29 1.97 -21.38
N PRO A 228 18.44 1.71 -22.02
CA PRO A 228 18.51 0.74 -23.08
C PRO A 228 18.18 -0.64 -22.57
N LEU A 229 17.43 -1.41 -23.36
CA LEU A 229 17.17 -2.82 -23.02
C LEU A 229 18.48 -3.61 -22.96
N PRO A 230 18.59 -4.60 -22.04
CA PRO A 230 19.68 -5.55 -22.02
C PRO A 230 19.88 -6.21 -23.38
N HIS A 231 21.12 -6.56 -23.71
CA HIS A 231 21.45 -7.22 -24.97
C HIS A 231 20.71 -8.55 -25.16
N GLU A 232 20.58 -9.31 -24.06
CA GLU A 232 19.80 -10.54 -24.01
C GLU A 232 18.68 -10.38 -22.97
N LEU A 233 17.45 -10.69 -23.34
CA LEU A 233 16.30 -10.68 -22.44
C LEU A 233 16.12 -12.11 -21.90
N ARG A 234 16.73 -12.41 -20.76
CA ARG A 234 16.68 -13.73 -20.13
C ARG A 234 15.63 -13.85 -19.04
N TYR A 235 15.36 -12.74 -18.33
CA TYR A 235 14.43 -12.72 -17.21
C TYR A 235 13.40 -11.64 -17.38
N LEU A 236 12.18 -11.94 -16.91
CA LEU A 236 11.05 -11.02 -16.90
C LEU A 236 10.48 -10.94 -15.47
N TYR A 237 10.18 -9.74 -15.02
CA TYR A 237 9.62 -9.50 -13.69
C TYR A 237 8.33 -8.71 -13.80
N GLU A 238 7.36 -9.13 -13.01
CA GLU A 238 6.09 -8.43 -12.84
C GLU A 238 5.99 -7.91 -11.40
N PRO A 239 5.95 -6.59 -11.18
CA PRO A 239 5.84 -6.00 -9.85
C PRO A 239 4.57 -6.45 -9.12
N ASN A 240 4.64 -6.49 -7.79
CA ASN A 240 3.48 -6.77 -6.97
C ASN A 240 2.51 -5.58 -6.89
N ALA A 241 1.34 -5.80 -6.29
CA ALA A 241 0.26 -4.82 -6.26
C ALA A 241 0.63 -3.52 -5.52
N SER A 242 1.49 -3.57 -4.49
CA SER A 242 1.93 -2.37 -3.77
C SER A 242 2.82 -1.48 -4.63
N ILE A 243 3.74 -2.05 -5.39
CA ILE A 243 4.59 -1.34 -6.36
C ILE A 243 3.75 -0.75 -7.48
N MET A 244 2.80 -1.52 -8.00
CA MET A 244 1.86 -1.05 -9.03
C MET A 244 1.05 0.16 -8.55
N LYS A 245 0.58 0.13 -7.31
CA LYS A 245 -0.15 1.24 -6.68
C LYS A 245 0.75 2.44 -6.38
N ALA A 246 1.97 2.21 -5.93
CA ALA A 246 2.95 3.26 -5.68
C ALA A 246 3.36 3.98 -6.97
N GLY A 247 3.46 3.24 -8.09
CA GLY A 247 3.95 3.76 -9.36
C GLY A 247 5.43 4.15 -9.31
N CYS A 248 6.22 3.53 -8.42
CA CYS A 248 7.64 3.83 -8.19
C CYS A 248 8.57 2.99 -9.09
N PHE A 249 8.29 2.98 -10.38
CA PHE A 249 8.95 2.08 -11.34
C PHE A 249 10.41 2.42 -11.57
N ASP A 250 10.80 3.68 -11.52
CA ASP A 250 12.18 4.17 -11.58
C ASP A 250 12.98 3.80 -10.33
N VAL A 251 12.35 3.80 -9.14
CA VAL A 251 12.97 3.27 -7.91
C VAL A 251 13.30 1.78 -8.09
N VAL A 252 12.37 1.02 -8.71
CA VAL A 252 12.58 -0.40 -9.01
C VAL A 252 13.74 -0.56 -9.99
N GLU A 253 13.78 0.21 -11.10
CA GLU A 253 14.89 0.17 -12.06
C GLU A 253 16.22 0.48 -11.39
N ALA A 254 16.28 1.58 -10.64
CA ALA A 254 17.51 2.01 -9.97
C ALA A 254 18.03 1.03 -8.92
N ARG A 255 17.12 0.40 -8.15
CA ARG A 255 17.50 -0.49 -7.04
C ARG A 255 17.83 -1.90 -7.48
N PHE A 256 17.14 -2.41 -8.50
CA PHE A 256 17.23 -3.79 -8.92
C PHE A 256 17.98 -4.00 -10.26
N GLY A 257 18.29 -2.91 -10.98
CA GLY A 257 18.99 -3.00 -12.26
C GLY A 257 18.15 -3.65 -13.38
N ALA A 258 16.87 -3.93 -13.13
CA ALA A 258 15.95 -4.42 -14.14
C ALA A 258 15.30 -3.24 -14.87
N VAL A 259 15.19 -3.31 -16.21
CA VAL A 259 14.72 -2.21 -17.05
C VAL A 259 13.30 -2.49 -17.53
N GLN A 260 12.43 -1.47 -17.55
CA GLN A 260 11.10 -1.66 -18.15
C GLN A 260 11.20 -1.99 -19.64
N ILE A 261 10.48 -3.05 -20.05
CA ILE A 261 10.52 -3.54 -21.42
C ILE A 261 9.91 -2.55 -22.43
N GLY A 262 9.06 -1.65 -21.97
CA GLY A 262 8.46 -0.62 -22.81
C GLY A 262 7.54 0.31 -22.02
N PRO A 263 7.14 1.45 -22.60
CA PRO A 263 6.28 2.44 -21.94
C PRO A 263 4.96 1.81 -21.48
N SER A 264 4.55 2.12 -20.25
CA SER A 264 3.28 1.63 -19.66
C SER A 264 3.11 0.11 -19.66
N SER A 265 4.21 -0.64 -19.86
CA SER A 265 4.19 -2.11 -19.80
C SER A 265 4.15 -2.61 -18.36
N HIS A 266 4.80 -1.88 -17.45
CA HIS A 266 4.98 -2.27 -16.05
C HIS A 266 5.56 -3.69 -15.90
N LEU A 267 6.34 -4.14 -16.90
CA LEU A 267 7.12 -5.36 -16.89
C LEU A 267 8.58 -4.99 -16.98
N PHE A 268 9.41 -5.66 -16.21
CA PHE A 268 10.85 -5.40 -16.15
C PHE A 268 11.61 -6.60 -16.73
N VAL A 269 12.76 -6.34 -17.30
CA VAL A 269 13.62 -7.37 -17.90
C VAL A 269 15.07 -7.20 -17.47
N SER A 270 15.81 -8.30 -17.43
CA SER A 270 17.24 -8.33 -17.19
C SER A 270 17.90 -9.48 -17.95
N ASP A 271 19.21 -9.44 -18.09
CA ASP A 271 20.06 -10.53 -18.61
C ASP A 271 20.55 -11.46 -17.48
N GLU A 272 20.64 -10.98 -16.26
CA GLU A 272 20.97 -11.76 -15.08
C GLU A 272 19.79 -11.86 -14.11
N PRO A 273 19.74 -12.90 -13.24
CA PRO A 273 18.68 -13.01 -12.25
C PRO A 273 18.78 -11.88 -11.22
N VAL A 274 17.62 -11.35 -10.84
CA VAL A 274 17.50 -10.26 -9.85
C VAL A 274 16.94 -10.83 -8.54
N ASP A 275 17.75 -10.81 -7.52
CA ASP A 275 17.34 -11.24 -6.18
C ASP A 275 16.47 -10.20 -5.48
N GLY A 276 15.47 -10.67 -4.73
CA GLY A 276 14.62 -9.82 -3.90
C GLY A 276 13.70 -8.88 -4.66
N PHE A 277 13.50 -9.08 -5.98
CA PHE A 277 12.57 -8.25 -6.75
C PHE A 277 11.18 -8.26 -6.11
N PRO A 278 10.55 -7.08 -5.90
CA PRO A 278 9.24 -6.99 -5.24
C PRO A 278 8.11 -7.37 -6.20
N GLY A 279 7.97 -8.66 -6.46
CA GLY A 279 7.00 -9.17 -7.43
C GLY A 279 7.22 -10.64 -7.75
N ARG A 280 6.93 -11.03 -9.00
CA ARG A 280 7.13 -12.37 -9.53
C ARG A 280 8.21 -12.34 -10.60
N GLY A 281 9.12 -13.33 -10.57
CA GLY A 281 10.17 -13.52 -11.57
C GLY A 281 9.88 -14.69 -12.49
N PHE A 282 10.32 -14.58 -13.75
CA PHE A 282 10.12 -15.57 -14.80
C PHE A 282 11.38 -15.68 -15.67
N ALA A 283 11.76 -16.90 -16.04
CA ALA A 283 12.76 -17.14 -17.08
C ALA A 283 12.10 -17.04 -18.46
N ILE A 284 12.68 -16.25 -19.36
CA ILE A 284 12.19 -16.08 -20.73
C ILE A 284 12.64 -17.26 -21.58
N GLU A 285 11.70 -17.96 -22.19
CA GLU A 285 11.98 -19.09 -23.10
C GLU A 285 11.98 -18.66 -24.57
N THR A 286 11.03 -17.79 -24.95
CA THR A 286 10.86 -17.36 -26.34
C THR A 286 10.13 -16.03 -26.41
N ILE A 287 10.60 -15.15 -27.27
CA ILE A 287 9.93 -13.88 -27.64
C ILE A 287 9.56 -13.93 -29.10
N GLY A 288 8.38 -13.45 -29.46
CA GLY A 288 7.95 -13.34 -30.86
C GLY A 288 6.71 -12.47 -31.01
N GLY A 289 6.46 -12.02 -32.24
CA GLY A 289 5.28 -11.26 -32.62
C GLY A 289 4.06 -12.16 -32.90
N MET A 290 3.02 -11.53 -33.46
CA MET A 290 1.74 -12.19 -33.80
C MET A 290 1.73 -12.87 -35.17
N GLY A 291 2.89 -12.93 -35.86
CA GLY A 291 3.04 -13.60 -37.18
C GLY A 291 2.88 -15.12 -37.09
N LYS A 292 2.33 -15.76 -38.12
CA LYS A 292 2.05 -17.20 -38.13
C LYS A 292 3.27 -18.07 -37.76
N LYS A 293 4.46 -17.73 -38.29
CA LYS A 293 5.71 -18.50 -38.08
C LYS A 293 6.18 -18.35 -36.62
N GLU A 294 6.09 -17.15 -36.06
CA GLU A 294 6.49 -16.83 -34.68
C GLU A 294 5.53 -17.46 -33.69
N LEU A 295 4.22 -17.36 -33.92
CA LEU A 295 3.21 -18.02 -33.08
C LEU A 295 3.39 -19.54 -33.06
N LYS A 296 3.72 -20.17 -34.21
CA LYS A 296 3.97 -21.59 -34.24
C LYS A 296 5.17 -22.00 -33.36
N ARG A 297 6.22 -21.18 -33.34
CA ARG A 297 7.41 -21.41 -32.50
C ARG A 297 7.06 -21.19 -31.02
N LEU A 298 6.39 -20.09 -30.71
CA LEU A 298 6.07 -19.65 -29.35
C LEU A 298 5.08 -20.61 -28.66
N LEU A 299 4.12 -21.15 -29.42
CA LEU A 299 3.09 -22.04 -28.90
C LEU A 299 3.44 -23.52 -29.01
N SER A 300 4.64 -23.86 -29.50
CA SER A 300 5.04 -25.25 -29.67
C SER A 300 4.96 -26.01 -28.34
N GLY A 301 4.19 -27.11 -28.33
CA GLY A 301 4.00 -27.94 -27.13
C GLY A 301 3.10 -27.35 -26.06
N LEU A 302 2.39 -26.24 -26.34
CA LEU A 302 1.44 -25.62 -25.39
C LEU A 302 -0.01 -25.91 -25.80
N ASP A 303 -0.78 -26.47 -24.89
CA ASP A 303 -2.23 -26.60 -24.95
C ASP A 303 -2.94 -25.63 -23.95
N ARG A 304 -2.20 -25.16 -22.94
CA ARG A 304 -2.65 -24.24 -21.91
C ARG A 304 -1.54 -23.28 -21.46
N ALA A 305 -1.91 -22.12 -20.97
CA ALA A 305 -1.00 -21.15 -20.37
C ALA A 305 -1.72 -20.15 -19.48
N ASN A 306 -0.99 -19.61 -18.50
CA ASN A 306 -1.39 -18.42 -17.73
C ASN A 306 -1.09 -17.19 -18.60
N ILE A 307 -2.11 -16.44 -19.00
CA ILE A 307 -1.95 -15.29 -19.90
C ILE A 307 -2.11 -13.99 -19.13
N ALA A 308 -1.12 -13.13 -19.21
CA ALA A 308 -1.16 -11.76 -18.75
C ALA A 308 -0.90 -10.77 -19.90
N VAL A 309 -1.54 -9.61 -19.87
CA VAL A 309 -1.32 -8.56 -20.87
C VAL A 309 -1.02 -7.24 -20.17
N ARG A 310 -0.04 -6.51 -20.71
CA ARG A 310 0.38 -5.18 -20.24
C ARG A 310 0.66 -4.30 -21.44
N ASN A 311 -0.07 -3.22 -21.63
CA ASN A 311 0.04 -2.34 -22.80
C ASN A 311 0.01 -3.13 -24.13
N PHE A 312 -1.03 -3.92 -24.34
CA PHE A 312 -1.18 -4.81 -25.49
C PHE A 312 -2.54 -4.61 -26.14
N PRO A 313 -2.68 -4.71 -27.49
CA PRO A 313 -3.94 -4.40 -28.19
C PRO A 313 -5.11 -5.32 -27.86
N LEU A 314 -4.85 -6.50 -27.30
CA LEU A 314 -5.87 -7.49 -26.94
C LEU A 314 -5.94 -7.66 -25.43
N THR A 315 -7.12 -7.89 -24.90
CA THR A 315 -7.28 -8.35 -23.51
C THR A 315 -6.83 -9.82 -23.36
N ALA A 316 -6.53 -10.25 -22.13
CA ALA A 316 -6.12 -11.64 -21.88
C ALA A 316 -7.16 -12.67 -22.37
N PRO A 317 -8.49 -12.49 -22.15
CA PRO A 317 -9.50 -13.39 -22.73
C PRO A 317 -9.51 -13.42 -24.27
N GLN A 318 -9.37 -12.24 -24.92
CA GLN A 318 -9.30 -12.16 -26.39
C GLN A 318 -8.06 -12.87 -26.94
N LEU A 319 -6.91 -12.65 -26.29
CA LEU A 319 -5.65 -13.28 -26.66
C LEU A 319 -5.75 -14.80 -26.48
N ARG A 320 -6.28 -15.29 -25.35
CA ARG A 320 -6.52 -16.71 -25.10
C ARG A 320 -7.36 -17.37 -26.19
N LYS A 321 -8.47 -16.75 -26.54
CA LYS A 321 -9.36 -17.24 -27.62
C LYS A 321 -8.63 -17.29 -28.96
N LYS A 322 -7.85 -16.24 -29.30
CA LYS A 322 -7.09 -16.16 -30.55
C LYS A 322 -6.00 -17.24 -30.64
N LEU A 323 -5.32 -17.52 -29.53
CA LEU A 323 -4.25 -18.52 -29.46
C LEU A 323 -4.79 -19.95 -29.26
N LYS A 324 -6.07 -20.10 -28.96
CA LYS A 324 -6.74 -21.41 -28.70
C LYS A 324 -6.09 -22.18 -27.53
N LEU A 325 -5.69 -21.48 -26.47
CA LEU A 325 -5.10 -22.05 -25.27
C LEU A 325 -6.14 -22.21 -24.15
N ALA A 326 -6.07 -23.31 -23.40
CA ALA A 326 -6.76 -23.45 -22.14
C ALA A 326 -6.10 -22.62 -21.04
N ASP A 327 -6.80 -22.37 -19.94
CA ASP A 327 -6.25 -21.66 -18.77
C ASP A 327 -5.39 -22.56 -17.89
N GLY A 328 -4.37 -21.97 -17.22
CA GLY A 328 -3.51 -22.65 -16.27
C GLY A 328 -2.29 -23.34 -16.90
N GLY A 329 -1.71 -24.31 -16.15
CA GLY A 329 -0.44 -24.96 -16.50
C GLY A 329 0.77 -24.17 -15.99
N ASP A 330 1.97 -24.65 -16.35
CA ASP A 330 3.24 -24.11 -15.84
C ASP A 330 3.79 -22.97 -16.70
N ALA A 331 3.34 -22.87 -17.96
CA ALA A 331 3.76 -21.81 -18.88
C ALA A 331 3.02 -20.51 -18.59
N TYR A 332 3.75 -19.40 -18.65
CA TYR A 332 3.21 -18.04 -18.62
C TYR A 332 3.44 -17.36 -19.95
N LEU A 333 2.44 -16.62 -20.41
CA LEU A 333 2.48 -15.91 -21.69
C LEU A 333 2.12 -14.44 -21.44
N PHE A 334 3.11 -13.56 -21.60
CA PHE A 334 2.93 -12.12 -21.46
C PHE A 334 2.78 -11.48 -22.84
N GLY A 335 1.67 -10.74 -23.04
CA GLY A 335 1.49 -9.85 -24.20
C GLY A 335 1.84 -8.44 -23.80
N THR A 336 2.79 -7.80 -24.50
CA THR A 336 3.22 -6.43 -24.17
C THR A 336 3.72 -5.67 -25.41
N THR A 337 4.01 -4.38 -25.21
CA THR A 337 4.63 -3.50 -26.22
C THR A 337 6.03 -3.13 -25.75
N MET A 338 7.03 -3.38 -26.59
CA MET A 338 8.43 -3.03 -26.30
C MET A 338 8.72 -1.53 -26.51
N GLN A 339 9.90 -1.07 -26.13
CA GLN A 339 10.36 0.32 -26.29
C GLN A 339 10.24 0.82 -27.74
N GLY A 340 10.50 -0.06 -28.74
CA GLY A 340 10.36 0.27 -30.16
C GLY A 340 8.92 0.36 -30.69
N GLY A 341 7.92 0.10 -29.85
CA GLY A 341 6.52 0.06 -30.25
C GLY A 341 6.03 -1.30 -30.76
N ASP A 342 6.88 -2.28 -30.85
CA ASP A 342 6.54 -3.63 -31.33
C ASP A 342 5.69 -4.36 -30.31
N HIS A 343 4.59 -4.96 -30.77
CA HIS A 343 3.75 -5.83 -29.95
C HIS A 343 4.31 -7.25 -29.95
N VAL A 344 4.72 -7.75 -28.79
CA VAL A 344 5.32 -9.05 -28.62
C VAL A 344 4.56 -9.94 -27.65
N LEU A 345 4.71 -11.23 -27.83
CA LEU A 345 4.36 -12.28 -26.87
C LEU A 345 5.65 -12.87 -26.32
N ILE A 346 5.70 -13.00 -25.00
CA ILE A 346 6.84 -13.54 -24.28
C ILE A 346 6.39 -14.80 -23.55
N ARG A 347 6.91 -15.95 -23.99
CA ARG A 347 6.72 -17.21 -23.29
C ARG A 347 7.75 -17.34 -22.19
N THR A 348 7.30 -17.70 -20.99
CA THR A 348 8.15 -17.78 -19.81
C THR A 348 7.78 -18.97 -18.93
N ALA A 349 8.73 -19.41 -18.12
CA ALA A 349 8.53 -20.30 -16.98
C ALA A 349 8.75 -19.54 -15.67
N LYS A 350 7.95 -19.82 -14.64
CA LYS A 350 8.11 -19.18 -13.34
C LYS A 350 9.43 -19.61 -12.69
N ILE A 351 10.20 -18.65 -12.18
CA ILE A 351 11.40 -18.94 -11.40
C ILE A 351 10.96 -19.39 -10.00
N SER A 352 11.42 -20.56 -9.56
CA SER A 352 11.28 -20.96 -8.14
C SER A 352 12.08 -20.00 -7.27
N ARG A 353 11.45 -19.51 -6.20
CA ARG A 353 12.12 -18.73 -5.15
C ARG A 353 13.05 -19.62 -4.34
#